data_53f1a5cf5bb2f60635ba89fde4b36007
#
_entry.id   53f1a5cf5bb2f60635ba89fde4b36007
#
_cell.length_a   1.000
_cell.length_b   1.000
_cell.length_c   1.000
_cell.angle_alpha   90.00
_cell.angle_beta   90.00
_cell.angle_gamma   90.00
#
_symmetry.space_group_name_H-M   'P 1'
#
loop_
_entity.id
_entity.type
_entity.pdbx_description
1 polymer ?
#
loop_
_entity_poly.entity_id
_entity_poly.type
_entity_poly.pdbx_seq_one_letter_code
_entity_poly.pdbx_strand_id
1 'polypeptide(L)'
;MSWRDDVLTVLERDPAPKSFSEALMFSQGLHAVLLHRISHRLYLRGQYKIARMINYWARVLTGADIHPGAKLGEGVFIDHATGVVIGETAVVGKNVNIFQGVTLGGVSTAKEKRHPTIRDNVTIGAHATVLGNITIGENVKIGAGSVVVKDIPPNVTVVGIPGKVVVKRDKERDRLREVRRESLPDPLLEALTDICASLDSMERRITSLEEQMKKP
;
A
#
# COMPACT_ATOMS: atom_id res chain seq x y z
N MET A 1 -9.57 -2.45 18.08
CA MET A 1 -8.10 -2.61 17.96
C MET A 1 -7.43 -1.80 19.06
N SER A 2 -6.50 -2.41 19.75
CA SER A 2 -5.70 -1.79 20.80
C SER A 2 -4.49 -1.08 20.16
N TRP A 3 -4.00 0.00 20.79
CA TRP A 3 -2.74 0.62 20.42
C TRP A 3 -1.54 -0.36 20.47
N ARG A 4 -1.65 -1.40 21.30
CA ARG A 4 -0.65 -2.47 21.40
C ARG A 4 -0.56 -3.30 20.11
N ASP A 5 -1.69 -3.52 19.44
CA ASP A 5 -1.72 -4.28 18.19
C ASP A 5 -1.02 -3.49 17.08
N ASP A 6 -1.13 -2.15 17.10
CA ASP A 6 -0.40 -1.29 16.15
C ASP A 6 1.13 -1.37 16.37
N VAL A 7 1.62 -1.44 17.64
CA VAL A 7 3.04 -1.64 17.95
C VAL A 7 3.52 -3.03 17.51
N LEU A 8 2.74 -4.07 17.77
CA LEU A 8 3.07 -5.44 17.34
C LEU A 8 3.17 -5.55 15.81
N THR A 9 2.30 -4.83 15.08
CA THR A 9 2.38 -4.75 13.62
C THR A 9 3.72 -4.17 13.14
N VAL A 10 4.25 -3.16 13.85
CA VAL A 10 5.58 -2.61 13.52
C VAL A 10 6.66 -3.65 13.75
N LEU A 11 6.68 -4.31 14.91
CA LEU A 11 7.68 -5.34 15.23
C LEU A 11 7.64 -6.54 14.28
N GLU A 12 6.47 -6.86 13.75
CA GLU A 12 6.31 -7.95 12.77
C GLU A 12 6.86 -7.57 11.38
N ARG A 13 6.77 -6.29 10.99
CA ARG A 13 7.02 -5.86 9.62
C ARG A 13 8.28 -5.04 9.42
N ASP A 14 8.76 -4.39 10.46
CA ASP A 14 9.99 -3.61 10.45
C ASP A 14 11.07 -4.37 11.24
N PRO A 15 12.15 -4.82 10.60
CA PRO A 15 13.24 -5.52 11.28
C PRO A 15 14.16 -4.59 12.11
N ALA A 16 14.01 -3.25 11.98
CA ALA A 16 14.90 -2.30 12.63
C ALA A 16 14.71 -2.23 14.15
N PRO A 17 13.48 -2.10 14.72
CA PRO A 17 13.28 -2.05 16.15
C PRO A 17 13.57 -3.40 16.81
N LYS A 18 14.40 -3.40 17.85
CA LYS A 18 14.80 -4.61 18.60
C LYS A 18 13.90 -4.89 19.82
N SER A 19 13.01 -3.96 20.16
CA SER A 19 12.13 -4.09 21.32
C SER A 19 10.81 -3.33 21.14
N PHE A 20 9.81 -3.72 21.94
CA PHE A 20 8.52 -3.05 21.99
C PHE A 20 8.65 -1.56 22.34
N SER A 21 9.52 -1.22 23.29
CA SER A 21 9.76 0.17 23.70
C SER A 21 10.42 0.98 22.58
N GLU A 22 11.34 0.39 21.85
CA GLU A 22 12.00 1.05 20.71
C GLU A 22 11.00 1.34 19.58
N ALA A 23 10.19 0.36 19.20
CA ALA A 23 9.12 0.55 18.21
C ALA A 23 8.14 1.65 18.66
N LEU A 24 7.70 1.62 19.93
CA LEU A 24 6.79 2.62 20.48
C LEU A 24 7.38 4.04 20.48
N MET A 25 8.67 4.19 20.79
CA MET A 25 9.29 5.50 20.97
C MET A 25 9.79 6.14 19.67
N PHE A 26 10.20 5.35 18.68
CA PHE A 26 10.93 5.85 17.53
C PHE A 26 10.29 5.56 16.17
N SER A 27 9.20 4.78 16.08
CA SER A 27 8.53 4.53 14.81
C SER A 27 7.58 5.66 14.44
N GLN A 28 8.02 6.55 13.55
CA GLN A 28 7.23 7.71 13.10
C GLN A 28 5.90 7.32 12.48
N GLY A 29 5.86 6.25 11.67
CA GLY A 29 4.64 5.75 11.06
C GLY A 29 3.63 5.24 12.09
N LEU A 30 4.10 4.58 13.16
CA LEU A 30 3.26 4.21 14.30
C LEU A 30 2.63 5.44 14.95
N HIS A 31 3.43 6.46 15.22
CA HIS A 31 2.94 7.72 15.81
C HIS A 31 1.88 8.37 14.93
N ALA A 32 2.08 8.38 13.59
CA ALA A 32 1.11 8.91 12.65
C ALA A 32 -0.23 8.14 12.74
N VAL A 33 -0.21 6.82 12.78
CA VAL A 33 -1.40 5.98 12.91
C VAL A 33 -2.09 6.19 14.26
N LEU A 34 -1.35 6.22 15.37
CA LEU A 34 -1.93 6.41 16.70
C LEU A 34 -2.58 7.78 16.87
N LEU A 35 -1.91 8.87 16.42
CA LEU A 35 -2.45 10.22 16.45
C LEU A 35 -3.68 10.35 15.53
N HIS A 36 -3.65 9.69 14.35
CA HIS A 36 -4.82 9.63 13.48
C HIS A 36 -5.99 8.91 14.18
N ARG A 37 -5.79 7.78 14.85
CA ARG A 37 -6.89 7.09 15.55
C ARG A 37 -7.57 7.98 16.61
N ILE A 38 -6.80 8.83 17.30
CA ILE A 38 -7.32 9.81 18.25
C ILE A 38 -8.11 10.89 17.51
N SER A 39 -7.51 11.51 16.49
CA SER A 39 -8.13 12.59 15.71
C SER A 39 -9.41 12.11 14.99
N HIS A 40 -9.41 10.89 14.45
CA HIS A 40 -10.57 10.27 13.80
C HIS A 40 -11.74 10.08 14.76
N ARG A 41 -11.51 9.60 16.00
CA ARG A 41 -12.56 9.47 17.02
C ARG A 41 -13.19 10.82 17.36
N LEU A 42 -12.42 11.88 17.45
CA LEU A 42 -12.91 13.24 17.68
C LEU A 42 -13.67 13.77 16.46
N TYR A 43 -13.18 13.49 15.27
CA TYR A 43 -13.85 13.86 14.02
C TYR A 43 -15.24 13.23 13.92
N LEU A 44 -15.38 11.94 14.25
CA LEU A 44 -16.66 11.22 14.27
C LEU A 44 -17.65 11.76 15.34
N ARG A 45 -17.13 12.42 16.39
CA ARG A 45 -17.94 13.12 17.41
C ARG A 45 -18.28 14.57 17.06
N GLY A 46 -17.99 15.01 15.82
CA GLY A 46 -18.22 16.38 15.36
C GLY A 46 -17.22 17.42 15.86
N GLN A 47 -16.16 17.00 16.58
CA GLN A 47 -15.14 17.91 17.12
C GLN A 47 -14.08 18.22 16.04
N TYR A 48 -14.49 18.72 14.91
CA TYR A 48 -13.65 18.90 13.72
C TYR A 48 -12.42 19.78 13.95
N LYS A 49 -12.54 20.88 14.70
CA LYS A 49 -11.42 21.80 14.96
C LYS A 49 -10.32 21.11 15.75
N ILE A 50 -10.68 20.39 16.82
CA ILE A 50 -9.69 19.67 17.65
C ILE A 50 -9.07 18.51 16.87
N ALA A 51 -9.88 17.77 16.13
CA ALA A 51 -9.39 16.70 15.25
C ALA A 51 -8.36 17.22 14.23
N ARG A 52 -8.63 18.36 13.57
CA ARG A 52 -7.72 19.02 12.64
C ARG A 52 -6.45 19.57 13.32
N MET A 53 -6.56 20.05 14.52
CA MET A 53 -5.40 20.51 15.31
C MET A 53 -4.47 19.33 15.61
N ILE A 54 -5.01 18.17 16.02
CA ILE A 54 -4.20 16.96 16.25
C ILE A 54 -3.55 16.50 14.95
N ASN A 55 -4.28 16.49 13.82
CA ASN A 55 -3.72 16.15 12.52
C ASN A 55 -2.57 17.12 12.12
N TYR A 56 -2.71 18.40 12.35
CA TYR A 56 -1.66 19.38 12.08
C TYR A 56 -0.36 19.04 12.83
N TRP A 57 -0.47 18.81 14.15
CA TRP A 57 0.69 18.44 14.95
C TRP A 57 1.25 17.06 14.62
N ALA A 58 0.39 16.11 14.30
CA ALA A 58 0.81 14.78 13.83
C ALA A 58 1.70 14.92 12.57
N ARG A 59 1.28 15.75 11.60
CA ARG A 59 2.08 16.04 10.40
C ARG A 59 3.42 16.67 10.73
N VAL A 60 3.45 17.65 11.64
CA VAL A 60 4.70 18.31 12.06
C VAL A 60 5.67 17.32 12.69
N LEU A 61 5.17 16.39 13.52
CA LEU A 61 5.99 15.43 14.27
C LEU A 61 6.42 14.22 13.43
N THR A 62 5.59 13.77 12.49
CA THR A 62 5.80 12.51 11.77
C THR A 62 6.07 12.68 10.28
N GLY A 63 5.78 13.85 9.73
CA GLY A 63 5.85 14.09 8.29
C GLY A 63 4.67 13.53 7.48
N ALA A 64 3.72 12.82 8.12
CA ALA A 64 2.54 12.24 7.46
C ALA A 64 1.30 13.09 7.68
N ASP A 65 0.58 13.41 6.60
CA ASP A 65 -0.70 14.13 6.62
C ASP A 65 -1.87 13.15 6.41
N ILE A 66 -2.43 12.64 7.50
CA ILE A 66 -3.57 11.72 7.44
C ILE A 66 -4.83 12.46 7.90
N HIS A 67 -5.72 12.80 6.96
CA HIS A 67 -6.92 13.56 7.29
C HIS A 67 -7.78 12.82 8.33
N PRO A 68 -8.32 13.51 9.36
CA PRO A 68 -9.12 12.86 10.41
C PRO A 68 -10.37 12.12 9.91
N GLY A 69 -10.91 12.49 8.75
CA GLY A 69 -12.04 11.82 8.11
C GLY A 69 -11.68 10.50 7.41
N ALA A 70 -10.40 10.26 7.11
CA ALA A 70 -9.95 9.01 6.50
C ALA A 70 -10.23 7.80 7.40
N LYS A 71 -10.52 6.65 6.80
CA LYS A 71 -10.74 5.40 7.54
C LYS A 71 -9.55 4.50 7.37
N LEU A 72 -8.87 4.15 8.46
CA LEU A 72 -7.76 3.20 8.48
C LEU A 72 -8.18 1.91 9.19
N GLY A 73 -7.98 0.79 8.51
CA GLY A 73 -8.21 -0.56 9.04
C GLY A 73 -7.19 -0.97 10.11
N GLU A 74 -7.32 -2.20 10.53
CA GLU A 74 -6.39 -2.87 11.46
C GLU A 74 -5.11 -3.26 10.74
N GLY A 75 -3.97 -3.22 11.44
CA GLY A 75 -2.69 -3.65 10.87
C GLY A 75 -2.19 -2.76 9.71
N VAL A 76 -2.65 -1.51 9.60
CA VAL A 76 -2.05 -0.55 8.67
C VAL A 76 -0.66 -0.21 9.17
N PHE A 77 0.34 -0.45 8.34
CA PHE A 77 1.73 -0.16 8.60
C PHE A 77 2.22 0.94 7.67
N ILE A 78 2.79 2.00 8.24
CA ILE A 78 3.41 3.10 7.50
C ILE A 78 4.90 3.06 7.77
N ASP A 79 5.68 2.77 6.75
CA ASP A 79 7.12 2.78 6.82
C ASP A 79 7.67 4.13 6.37
N HIS A 80 8.63 4.70 7.15
CA HIS A 80 9.22 6.00 6.85
C HIS A 80 8.18 7.08 6.54
N ALA A 81 7.30 7.40 7.45
CA ALA A 81 6.08 8.21 7.30
C ALA A 81 6.19 9.52 6.49
N THR A 82 7.40 10.04 6.28
CA THR A 82 7.64 11.34 5.65
C THR A 82 7.00 11.46 4.27
N GLY A 83 6.16 12.49 4.09
CA GLY A 83 5.52 12.79 2.82
C GLY A 83 4.29 11.91 2.50
N VAL A 84 3.86 11.03 3.39
CA VAL A 84 2.61 10.30 3.22
C VAL A 84 1.43 11.24 3.34
N VAL A 85 0.52 11.20 2.37
CA VAL A 85 -0.73 11.99 2.36
C VAL A 85 -1.92 11.07 2.16
N ILE A 86 -2.86 11.07 3.11
CA ILE A 86 -4.11 10.30 3.05
C ILE A 86 -5.29 11.27 3.18
N GLY A 87 -6.04 11.45 2.07
CA GLY A 87 -7.10 12.43 1.97
C GLY A 87 -8.39 12.04 2.72
N GLU A 88 -9.27 13.02 2.92
CA GLU A 88 -10.45 12.98 3.80
C GLU A 88 -11.35 11.75 3.62
N THR A 89 -11.68 11.40 2.38
CA THR A 89 -12.64 10.31 2.09
C THR A 89 -11.93 9.01 1.71
N ALA A 90 -10.61 8.90 1.93
CA ALA A 90 -9.87 7.67 1.70
C ALA A 90 -10.33 6.56 2.66
N VAL A 91 -10.34 5.35 2.16
CA VAL A 91 -10.59 4.13 2.94
C VAL A 91 -9.41 3.20 2.73
N VAL A 92 -8.77 2.81 3.81
CA VAL A 92 -7.63 1.87 3.81
C VAL A 92 -8.06 0.64 4.60
N GLY A 93 -8.00 -0.51 3.98
CA GLY A 93 -8.36 -1.80 4.54
C GLY A 93 -7.38 -2.32 5.58
N LYS A 94 -7.49 -3.61 5.87
CA LYS A 94 -6.61 -4.28 6.86
C LYS A 94 -5.27 -4.66 6.24
N ASN A 95 -4.24 -4.69 7.10
CA ASN A 95 -2.91 -5.18 6.72
C ASN A 95 -2.30 -4.47 5.51
N VAL A 96 -2.59 -3.19 5.32
CA VAL A 96 -2.03 -2.41 4.23
C VAL A 96 -0.66 -1.86 4.63
N ASN A 97 0.33 -2.03 3.74
CA ASN A 97 1.66 -1.46 3.88
C ASN A 97 1.79 -0.21 3.01
N ILE A 98 2.23 0.89 3.61
CA ILE A 98 2.38 2.19 2.95
C ILE A 98 3.81 2.68 3.19
N PHE A 99 4.52 3.01 2.13
CA PHE A 99 5.87 3.56 2.22
C PHE A 99 5.86 5.10 2.12
N GLN A 100 7.01 5.72 2.40
CA GLN A 100 7.18 7.17 2.36
C GLN A 100 6.70 7.79 1.04
N GLY A 101 6.22 9.02 1.11
CA GLY A 101 5.81 9.81 -0.05
C GLY A 101 4.55 9.33 -0.77
N VAL A 102 3.88 8.28 -0.27
CA VAL A 102 2.63 7.79 -0.87
C VAL A 102 1.52 8.82 -0.74
N THR A 103 0.78 9.05 -1.82
CA THR A 103 -0.38 9.93 -1.85
C THR A 103 -1.65 9.17 -2.21
N LEU A 104 -2.65 9.19 -1.30
CA LEU A 104 -4.02 8.77 -1.56
C LEU A 104 -4.87 10.04 -1.75
N GLY A 105 -4.89 10.57 -2.99
CA GLY A 105 -5.39 11.89 -3.33
C GLY A 105 -6.77 11.90 -3.99
N GLY A 106 -7.44 13.05 -3.93
CA GLY A 106 -8.68 13.31 -4.65
C GLY A 106 -8.42 14.07 -5.95
N VAL A 107 -9.30 13.93 -6.93
CA VAL A 107 -9.27 14.66 -8.22
C VAL A 107 -10.47 15.59 -8.38
N SER A 108 -11.31 15.76 -7.35
CA SER A 108 -12.50 16.58 -7.37
C SER A 108 -12.57 17.47 -6.12
N THR A 109 -13.21 18.63 -6.24
CA THR A 109 -13.53 19.54 -5.15
C THR A 109 -14.90 19.27 -4.52
N ALA A 110 -15.67 18.31 -5.06
CA ALA A 110 -16.97 17.93 -4.53
C ALA A 110 -16.86 17.35 -3.11
N LYS A 111 -17.86 17.64 -2.26
CA LYS A 111 -17.92 17.17 -0.86
C LYS A 111 -18.41 15.72 -0.73
N GLU A 112 -18.11 14.90 -1.72
CA GLU A 112 -18.46 13.48 -1.76
C GLU A 112 -17.23 12.60 -1.76
N LYS A 113 -17.40 11.29 -1.93
CA LYS A 113 -16.30 10.34 -2.05
C LYS A 113 -15.45 10.69 -3.26
N ARG A 114 -14.19 11.14 -3.03
CA ARG A 114 -13.25 11.61 -4.05
C ARG A 114 -11.83 11.06 -3.89
N HIS A 115 -11.57 10.29 -2.83
CA HIS A 115 -10.29 9.64 -2.55
C HIS A 115 -10.41 8.12 -2.70
N PRO A 116 -9.30 7.40 -2.90
CA PRO A 116 -9.32 5.97 -3.20
C PRO A 116 -9.80 5.10 -2.02
N THR A 117 -10.25 3.91 -2.40
CA THR A 117 -10.49 2.80 -1.49
C THR A 117 -9.43 1.73 -1.72
N ILE A 118 -8.59 1.49 -0.74
CA ILE A 118 -7.57 0.45 -0.72
C ILE A 118 -8.14 -0.75 0.04
N ARG A 119 -8.18 -1.92 -0.58
CA ARG A 119 -8.64 -3.16 0.05
C ARG A 119 -7.54 -3.78 0.92
N ASP A 120 -7.82 -4.95 1.49
CA ASP A 120 -6.95 -5.61 2.44
C ASP A 120 -5.65 -6.15 1.79
N ASN A 121 -4.58 -6.24 2.59
CA ASN A 121 -3.28 -6.81 2.21
C ASN A 121 -2.60 -6.12 1.01
N VAL A 122 -2.88 -4.85 0.77
CA VAL A 122 -2.25 -4.08 -0.30
C VAL A 122 -0.91 -3.53 0.16
N THR A 123 0.07 -3.55 -0.74
CA THR A 123 1.37 -2.87 -0.54
C THR A 123 1.50 -1.72 -1.52
N ILE A 124 1.81 -0.53 -1.02
CA ILE A 124 1.96 0.70 -1.82
C ILE A 124 3.40 1.19 -1.67
N GLY A 125 4.17 1.01 -2.74
CA GLY A 125 5.59 1.38 -2.79
C GLY A 125 5.83 2.88 -2.65
N ALA A 126 7.07 3.23 -2.29
CA ALA A 126 7.48 4.60 -2.01
C ALA A 126 7.12 5.56 -3.17
N HIS A 127 6.62 6.75 -2.81
CA HIS A 127 6.23 7.81 -3.76
C HIS A 127 5.14 7.40 -4.78
N ALA A 128 4.45 6.28 -4.58
CA ALA A 128 3.32 5.94 -5.42
C ALA A 128 2.13 6.88 -5.14
N THR A 129 1.40 7.22 -6.19
CA THR A 129 0.28 8.15 -6.14
C THR A 129 -0.98 7.45 -6.64
N VAL A 130 -2.03 7.39 -5.80
CA VAL A 130 -3.33 6.80 -6.14
C VAL A 130 -4.37 7.91 -6.10
N LEU A 131 -5.02 8.21 -7.22
CA LEU A 131 -5.86 9.40 -7.37
C LEU A 131 -7.29 9.06 -7.76
N GLY A 132 -8.21 9.74 -7.10
CA GLY A 132 -9.63 9.71 -7.44
C GLY A 132 -10.44 8.71 -6.62
N ASN A 133 -11.75 8.65 -6.91
CA ASN A 133 -12.65 7.68 -6.30
C ASN A 133 -12.52 6.32 -7.01
N ILE A 134 -11.38 5.68 -6.83
CA ILE A 134 -11.05 4.37 -7.41
C ILE A 134 -10.87 3.32 -6.33
N THR A 135 -10.97 2.05 -6.71
CA THR A 135 -10.77 0.92 -5.82
C THR A 135 -9.53 0.12 -6.22
N ILE A 136 -8.64 -0.10 -5.25
CA ILE A 136 -7.52 -1.03 -5.36
C ILE A 136 -7.93 -2.33 -4.69
N GLY A 137 -7.95 -3.42 -5.46
CA GLY A 137 -8.34 -4.75 -5.01
C GLY A 137 -7.43 -5.33 -3.94
N GLU A 138 -7.85 -6.44 -3.34
CA GLU A 138 -7.08 -7.14 -2.31
C GLU A 138 -5.77 -7.72 -2.86
N ASN A 139 -4.75 -7.80 -2.01
CA ASN A 139 -3.44 -8.39 -2.32
C ASN A 139 -2.73 -7.72 -3.52
N VAL A 140 -3.07 -6.47 -3.84
CA VAL A 140 -2.41 -5.71 -4.90
C VAL A 140 -1.07 -5.18 -4.39
N LYS A 141 -0.05 -5.21 -5.26
CA LYS A 141 1.21 -4.51 -5.05
C LYS A 141 1.31 -3.35 -6.03
N ILE A 142 1.52 -2.13 -5.53
CA ILE A 142 1.79 -0.93 -6.34
C ILE A 142 3.28 -0.61 -6.23
N GLY A 143 3.97 -0.64 -7.36
CA GLY A 143 5.40 -0.33 -7.42
C GLY A 143 5.72 1.11 -7.05
N ALA A 144 6.93 1.34 -6.56
CA ALA A 144 7.40 2.67 -6.20
C ALA A 144 7.28 3.65 -7.39
N GLY A 145 6.91 4.91 -7.11
CA GLY A 145 6.77 5.96 -8.12
C GLY A 145 5.60 5.78 -9.10
N SER A 146 4.76 4.76 -8.92
CA SER A 146 3.63 4.52 -9.84
C SER A 146 2.49 5.51 -9.63
N VAL A 147 1.77 5.86 -10.71
CA VAL A 147 0.59 6.73 -10.65
C VAL A 147 -0.65 5.94 -11.10
N VAL A 148 -1.54 5.67 -10.16
CA VAL A 148 -2.75 4.86 -10.38
C VAL A 148 -3.98 5.75 -10.38
N VAL A 149 -4.74 5.73 -11.51
CA VAL A 149 -5.91 6.59 -11.75
C VAL A 149 -7.14 5.81 -12.20
N LYS A 150 -7.10 4.48 -12.10
CA LYS A 150 -8.19 3.57 -12.46
C LYS A 150 -8.29 2.44 -11.45
N ASP A 151 -9.47 1.80 -11.40
CA ASP A 151 -9.68 0.61 -10.58
C ASP A 151 -8.69 -0.50 -10.93
N ILE A 152 -8.20 -1.18 -9.89
CA ILE A 152 -7.26 -2.28 -10.02
C ILE A 152 -7.90 -3.55 -9.44
N PRO A 153 -7.97 -4.64 -10.22
CA PRO A 153 -8.51 -5.92 -9.76
C PRO A 153 -7.59 -6.54 -8.68
N PRO A 154 -8.08 -7.48 -7.87
CA PRO A 154 -7.29 -8.13 -6.84
C PRO A 154 -6.17 -9.02 -7.41
N ASN A 155 -5.16 -9.31 -6.56
CA ASN A 155 -4.06 -10.25 -6.83
C ASN A 155 -3.19 -9.88 -8.05
N VAL A 156 -2.90 -8.59 -8.23
CA VAL A 156 -2.05 -8.11 -9.34
C VAL A 156 -0.94 -7.18 -8.83
N THR A 157 0.09 -7.01 -9.65
CA THR A 157 1.12 -5.98 -9.46
C THR A 157 0.92 -4.88 -10.50
N VAL A 158 1.04 -3.62 -10.06
CA VAL A 158 0.85 -2.42 -10.89
C VAL A 158 2.12 -1.57 -10.84
N VAL A 159 2.64 -1.16 -11.99
CA VAL A 159 3.82 -0.28 -12.07
C VAL A 159 3.66 0.77 -13.18
N GLY A 160 4.39 1.85 -13.05
CA GLY A 160 4.56 2.88 -14.09
C GLY A 160 3.62 4.07 -13.98
N ILE A 161 3.75 5.01 -14.94
CA ILE A 161 3.00 6.25 -15.07
C ILE A 161 2.46 6.34 -16.51
N PRO A 162 1.14 6.16 -16.75
CA PRO A 162 0.13 5.67 -15.80
C PRO A 162 0.35 4.21 -15.40
N GLY A 163 -0.10 3.83 -14.19
CA GLY A 163 0.03 2.49 -13.64
C GLY A 163 -0.64 1.43 -14.52
N LYS A 164 0.12 0.41 -14.90
CA LYS A 164 -0.35 -0.74 -15.69
C LYS A 164 -0.18 -2.02 -14.92
N VAL A 165 -1.14 -2.93 -15.05
CA VAL A 165 -1.03 -4.28 -14.49
C VAL A 165 0.02 -5.04 -15.29
N VAL A 166 1.08 -5.50 -14.61
CA VAL A 166 2.21 -6.23 -15.25
C VAL A 166 2.22 -7.71 -14.91
N VAL A 167 1.65 -8.09 -13.76
CA VAL A 167 1.59 -9.50 -13.32
C VAL A 167 0.24 -9.78 -12.68
N LYS A 168 -0.38 -10.89 -13.08
CA LYS A 168 -1.48 -11.52 -12.33
C LYS A 168 -0.86 -12.55 -11.38
N ARG A 169 -1.09 -12.40 -10.09
CA ARG A 169 -0.62 -13.37 -9.09
C ARG A 169 -1.33 -14.70 -9.27
N ASP A 170 -0.56 -15.76 -9.43
CA ASP A 170 -1.05 -17.13 -9.43
C ASP A 170 -0.89 -17.71 -8.02
N LYS A 171 -1.99 -18.17 -7.39
CA LYS A 171 -1.99 -18.69 -6.01
C LYS A 171 -0.99 -19.81 -5.76
N GLU A 172 -0.63 -20.56 -6.78
CA GLU A 172 0.29 -21.69 -6.69
C GLU A 172 1.76 -21.25 -6.61
N ARG A 173 2.12 -20.15 -7.27
CA ARG A 173 3.44 -19.54 -7.18
C ARG A 173 3.69 -18.84 -5.83
N ASP A 174 2.65 -18.30 -5.20
CA ASP A 174 2.76 -17.64 -3.89
C ASP A 174 3.10 -18.64 -2.76
N ARG A 175 2.60 -19.88 -2.82
CA ARG A 175 2.97 -20.94 -1.84
C ARG A 175 4.45 -21.29 -1.86
N LEU A 176 5.09 -21.28 -3.02
CA LEU A 176 6.52 -21.55 -3.16
C LEU A 176 7.40 -20.38 -2.71
N ARG A 177 6.86 -19.15 -2.68
CA ARG A 177 7.55 -17.92 -2.26
C ARG A 177 7.43 -17.64 -0.76
N GLU A 178 6.42 -18.16 -0.07
CA GLU A 178 6.31 -18.06 1.40
C GLU A 178 7.49 -18.70 2.13
N VAL A 179 8.20 -19.63 1.49
CA VAL A 179 9.40 -20.29 2.01
C VAL A 179 10.67 -19.42 1.89
N ARG A 180 10.63 -18.29 1.15
CA ARG A 180 11.77 -17.36 0.96
C ARG A 180 11.49 -15.95 1.49
N ARG A 181 11.01 -15.82 2.71
CA ARG A 181 10.83 -14.52 3.36
C ARG A 181 12.14 -13.98 3.96
N GLU A 182 13.13 -13.65 3.16
CA GLU A 182 14.33 -12.97 3.65
C GLU A 182 14.56 -11.56 3.12
N SER A 183 13.70 -11.04 2.24
CA SER A 183 13.73 -9.62 1.84
C SER A 183 12.34 -9.14 1.46
N LEU A 184 11.99 -7.89 1.85
CA LEU A 184 10.84 -7.20 1.26
C LEU A 184 11.08 -7.13 -0.25
N PRO A 185 10.29 -7.85 -1.09
CA PRO A 185 10.55 -7.86 -2.52
C PRO A 185 10.24 -6.46 -3.07
N ASP A 186 11.19 -5.89 -3.79
CA ASP A 186 10.89 -4.73 -4.64
C ASP A 186 9.79 -5.16 -5.65
N PRO A 187 8.59 -4.56 -5.62
CA PRO A 187 7.51 -4.92 -6.54
C PRO A 187 7.91 -4.82 -8.01
N LEU A 188 8.86 -3.93 -8.33
CA LEU A 188 9.39 -3.77 -9.68
C LEU A 188 10.28 -4.95 -10.07
N LEU A 189 11.17 -5.39 -9.17
CA LEU A 189 12.04 -6.54 -9.41
C LEU A 189 11.24 -7.84 -9.54
N GLU A 190 10.19 -8.03 -8.71
CA GLU A 190 9.26 -9.16 -8.86
C GLU A 190 8.54 -9.11 -10.22
N ALA A 191 8.02 -7.95 -10.61
CA ALA A 191 7.34 -7.77 -11.88
C ALA A 191 8.27 -8.07 -13.07
N LEU A 192 9.53 -7.60 -13.05
CA LEU A 192 10.52 -7.90 -14.07
C LEU A 192 10.84 -9.40 -14.13
N THR A 193 11.00 -10.05 -13.00
CA THR A 193 11.26 -11.50 -12.93
C THR A 193 10.11 -12.31 -13.53
N ASP A 194 8.87 -11.92 -13.26
CA ASP A 194 7.68 -12.60 -13.80
C ASP A 194 7.48 -12.33 -15.30
N ILE A 195 7.85 -11.15 -15.79
CA ILE A 195 7.88 -10.82 -17.22
C ILE A 195 8.91 -11.71 -17.92
N CYS A 196 10.12 -11.81 -17.41
CA CYS A 196 11.16 -12.69 -17.96
C CYS A 196 10.69 -14.16 -18.03
N ALA A 197 10.10 -14.67 -16.95
CA ALA A 197 9.55 -16.04 -16.93
C ALA A 197 8.41 -16.24 -17.93
N SER A 198 7.61 -15.21 -18.20
CA SER A 198 6.53 -15.26 -19.20
C SER A 198 7.10 -15.26 -20.62
N LEU A 199 8.12 -14.47 -20.89
CA LEU A 199 8.83 -14.45 -22.17
C LEU A 199 9.46 -15.81 -22.47
N ASP A 200 10.17 -16.43 -21.52
CA ASP A 200 10.74 -17.77 -21.66
C ASP A 200 9.68 -18.85 -21.96
N SER A 201 8.50 -18.70 -21.39
CA SER A 201 7.40 -19.62 -21.64
C SER A 201 6.80 -19.47 -23.04
N MET A 202 6.71 -18.23 -23.53
CA MET A 202 6.26 -17.92 -24.90
C MET A 202 7.27 -18.41 -25.93
N GLU A 203 8.55 -18.22 -25.69
CA GLU A 203 9.63 -18.66 -26.57
C GLU A 203 9.62 -20.18 -26.74
N ARG A 204 9.49 -20.93 -25.63
CA ARG A 204 9.32 -22.40 -25.67
C ARG A 204 8.08 -22.85 -26.45
N ARG A 205 6.98 -22.09 -26.33
CA ARG A 205 5.75 -22.40 -27.04
C ARG A 205 5.85 -22.13 -28.54
N ILE A 206 6.52 -21.06 -28.92
CA ILE A 206 6.82 -20.73 -30.33
C ILE A 206 7.70 -21.84 -30.93
N THR A 207 8.80 -22.20 -30.29
CA THR A 207 9.70 -23.28 -30.75
C THR A 207 8.92 -24.60 -30.94
N SER A 208 8.06 -24.97 -29.99
CA SER A 208 7.23 -26.17 -30.08
C SER A 208 6.24 -26.11 -31.27
N LEU A 209 5.65 -24.94 -31.55
CA LEU A 209 4.75 -24.76 -32.69
C LEU A 209 5.51 -24.82 -34.04
N GLU A 210 6.70 -24.22 -34.09
CA GLU A 210 7.58 -24.28 -35.27
C GLU A 210 8.04 -25.71 -35.58
N GLU A 211 8.32 -26.53 -34.55
CA GLU A 211 8.64 -27.94 -34.72
C GLU A 211 7.43 -28.75 -35.21
N GLN A 212 6.21 -28.43 -34.75
CA GLN A 212 4.99 -29.07 -35.22
C GLN A 212 4.69 -28.74 -36.69
N MET A 213 4.96 -27.51 -37.12
CA MET A 213 4.78 -27.06 -38.50
C MET A 213 5.82 -27.64 -39.48
N LYS A 214 6.98 -28.08 -38.99
CA LYS A 214 8.05 -28.72 -39.79
C LYS A 214 7.88 -30.22 -39.96
N LYS A 215 6.91 -30.85 -39.29
CA LYS A 215 6.58 -32.28 -39.51
C LYS A 215 5.69 -32.41 -40.75
N PRO A 216 6.11 -33.15 -41.77
CA PRO A 216 5.36 -33.36 -43.01
C PRO A 216 4.04 -34.12 -42.78
#